data_db341b4f062b727b4626f7e78a138b89
#
_entry.id   db341b4f062b727b4626f7e78a138b89
#
_cell.length_a   1.000
_cell.length_b   1.000
_cell.length_c   1.000
_cell.angle_alpha   90.00
_cell.angle_beta   90.00
_cell.angle_gamma   90.00
#
_symmetry.space_group_name_H-M   'P 1'
#
loop_
_entity.id
_entity.type
_entity.pdbx_description
1 polymer ?
#
loop_
_entity_poly.entity_id
_entity_poly.type
_entity_poly.pdbx_seq_one_letter_code
_entity_poly.pdbx_strand_id
1 'polypeptide(L)'
;VDYDSGNLHSAQKAFERMAREVDAGDVIVTSDPDVVRRADRIVLPGDGAFPHCHAQLHGISGLADAIVEAVEVRAVPFMGICVGMQMLALRGFEYEETDGFGWINAEIHKIAPSDPTLPVPHMGWNDLVIDAPHPVLNGLATGDHTYFVHSWQMKMGDPSQRLAHCDYA
;
A
#
# COMPACT_ATOMS: atom_id res chain seq x y z
N VAL A 1 -7.39 -7.38 4.26
CA VAL A 1 -6.69 -8.53 4.84
C VAL A 1 -6.27 -8.17 6.24
N ASP A 2 -6.52 -9.08 7.20
CA ASP A 2 -6.08 -9.00 8.59
C ASP A 2 -4.88 -9.94 8.80
N TYR A 3 -3.74 -9.36 9.14
CA TYR A 3 -2.51 -10.09 9.48
C TYR A 3 -1.82 -9.46 10.69
N ASP A 4 -2.64 -8.92 11.61
CA ASP A 4 -2.21 -8.25 12.83
C ASP A 4 -1.40 -6.95 12.60
N SER A 5 -1.66 -6.27 11.47
CA SER A 5 -1.02 -5.00 11.14
C SER A 5 -1.98 -4.04 10.44
N GLY A 6 -1.80 -2.74 10.70
CA GLY A 6 -2.58 -1.67 10.12
C GLY A 6 -3.85 -1.30 10.91
N ASN A 7 -4.37 -0.12 10.63
CA ASN A 7 -5.63 0.34 11.21
C ASN A 7 -6.83 -0.25 10.46
N LEU A 8 -7.10 -1.55 10.71
CA LEU A 8 -8.16 -2.31 10.05
C LEU A 8 -9.53 -1.67 10.21
N HIS A 9 -9.84 -1.16 11.41
CA HIS A 9 -11.16 -0.58 11.68
C HIS A 9 -11.43 0.68 10.83
N SER A 10 -10.46 1.59 10.76
CA SER A 10 -10.60 2.81 9.95
C SER A 10 -10.70 2.49 8.47
N ALA A 11 -9.85 1.56 7.96
CA ALA A 11 -9.91 1.12 6.58
C ALA A 11 -11.25 0.46 6.27
N GLN A 12 -11.72 -0.47 7.11
CA GLN A 12 -13.02 -1.12 6.95
C GLN A 12 -14.15 -0.11 6.85
N LYS A 13 -14.23 0.86 7.77
CA LYS A 13 -15.29 1.88 7.77
C LYS A 13 -15.28 2.75 6.52
N ALA A 14 -14.09 3.12 6.04
CA ALA A 14 -13.96 3.90 4.81
C ALA A 14 -14.47 3.10 3.59
N PHE A 15 -14.04 1.85 3.44
CA PHE A 15 -14.48 0.99 2.35
C PHE A 15 -15.95 0.62 2.44
N GLU A 16 -16.49 0.31 3.62
CA GLU A 16 -17.94 0.05 3.83
C GLU A 16 -18.79 1.25 3.40
N ARG A 17 -18.33 2.46 3.71
CA ARG A 17 -19.02 3.68 3.28
C ARG A 17 -19.07 3.78 1.76
N MET A 18 -17.92 3.68 1.11
CA MET A 18 -17.81 3.78 -0.35
C MET A 18 -18.54 2.63 -1.06
N ALA A 19 -18.44 1.40 -0.54
CA ALA A 19 -19.14 0.25 -1.09
C ALA A 19 -20.66 0.46 -1.12
N ARG A 20 -21.25 1.05 -0.08
CA ARG A 20 -22.67 1.41 -0.06
C ARG A 20 -23.02 2.48 -1.09
N GLU A 21 -22.16 3.48 -1.28
CA GLU A 21 -22.40 4.58 -2.23
C GLU A 21 -22.39 4.10 -3.70
N VAL A 22 -21.63 3.04 -4.00
CA VAL A 22 -21.48 2.51 -5.37
C VAL A 22 -22.05 1.10 -5.58
N ASP A 23 -22.78 0.57 -4.57
CA ASP A 23 -23.36 -0.78 -4.56
C ASP A 23 -22.33 -1.88 -4.91
N ALA A 24 -21.17 -1.83 -4.27
CA ALA A 24 -20.04 -2.70 -4.58
C ALA A 24 -19.96 -4.00 -3.76
N GLY A 25 -21.00 -4.31 -2.97
CA GLY A 25 -21.04 -5.52 -2.13
C GLY A 25 -20.42 -5.33 -0.74
N ASP A 26 -20.13 -6.44 -0.07
CA ASP A 26 -19.71 -6.47 1.32
C ASP A 26 -18.20 -6.27 1.49
N VAL A 27 -17.83 -5.58 2.58
CA VAL A 27 -16.43 -5.44 3.02
C VAL A 27 -16.19 -6.41 4.17
N ILE A 28 -15.29 -7.37 3.97
CA ILE A 28 -14.96 -8.41 4.94
C ILE A 28 -13.52 -8.22 5.43
N VAL A 29 -13.33 -8.14 6.74
CA VAL A 29 -12.01 -8.20 7.38
C VAL A 29 -11.73 -9.66 7.72
N THR A 30 -10.63 -10.21 7.21
CA THR A 30 -10.36 -11.64 7.36
C THR A 30 -8.87 -11.95 7.32
N SER A 31 -8.45 -12.96 8.05
CA SER A 31 -7.16 -13.67 7.96
C SER A 31 -7.29 -15.05 7.30
N ASP A 32 -8.50 -15.43 6.85
CA ASP A 32 -8.76 -16.73 6.21
C ASP A 32 -8.30 -16.71 4.74
N PRO A 33 -7.30 -17.53 4.36
CA PRO A 33 -6.80 -17.60 2.99
C PRO A 33 -7.89 -17.98 1.96
N ASP A 34 -8.86 -18.81 2.35
CA ASP A 34 -9.91 -19.25 1.42
C ASP A 34 -10.91 -18.14 1.13
N VAL A 35 -11.14 -17.23 2.08
CA VAL A 35 -11.94 -16.02 1.85
C VAL A 35 -11.17 -15.06 0.93
N VAL A 36 -9.86 -14.87 1.17
CA VAL A 36 -9.00 -14.02 0.33
C VAL A 36 -8.94 -14.54 -1.11
N ARG A 37 -8.80 -15.85 -1.32
CA ARG A 37 -8.80 -16.46 -2.66
C ARG A 37 -10.08 -16.17 -3.45
N ARG A 38 -11.22 -16.02 -2.80
CA ARG A 38 -12.52 -15.77 -3.45
C ARG A 38 -12.89 -14.29 -3.54
N ALA A 39 -12.08 -13.41 -2.98
CA ALA A 39 -12.38 -11.97 -3.01
C ALA A 39 -12.35 -11.41 -4.44
N ASP A 40 -13.22 -10.43 -4.69
CA ASP A 40 -13.25 -9.66 -5.96
C ASP A 40 -12.28 -8.49 -5.95
N ARG A 41 -11.88 -8.04 -4.78
CA ARG A 41 -10.89 -6.97 -4.53
C ARG A 41 -10.18 -7.24 -3.23
N ILE A 42 -8.90 -6.91 -3.17
CA ILE A 42 -8.08 -7.11 -1.97
C ILE A 42 -7.52 -5.76 -1.51
N VAL A 43 -7.63 -5.50 -0.20
CA VAL A 43 -6.97 -4.37 0.45
C VAL A 43 -6.05 -4.90 1.53
N LEU A 44 -4.79 -4.50 1.47
CA LEU A 44 -3.74 -4.86 2.43
C LEU A 44 -3.28 -3.60 3.18
N PRO A 45 -3.83 -3.29 4.35
CA PRO A 45 -3.27 -2.28 5.23
C PRO A 45 -1.94 -2.76 5.82
N GLY A 46 -1.11 -1.84 6.26
CA GLY A 46 0.11 -2.18 7.00
C GLY A 46 0.55 -1.00 7.87
N ASP A 47 1.03 -1.29 9.07
CA ASP A 47 1.57 -0.30 10.01
C ASP A 47 2.80 -0.86 10.72
N GLY A 48 3.80 -0.01 10.94
CA GLY A 48 5.06 -0.38 11.55
C GLY A 48 6.19 -0.59 10.54
N ALA A 49 7.08 -1.54 10.82
CA ALA A 49 8.26 -1.79 10.01
C ALA A 49 8.00 -2.80 8.90
N PHE A 50 8.62 -2.58 7.74
CA PHE A 50 8.50 -3.44 6.55
C PHE A 50 8.79 -4.93 6.85
N PRO A 51 9.95 -5.32 7.46
CA PRO A 51 10.22 -6.73 7.72
C PRO A 51 9.25 -7.36 8.73
N HIS A 52 8.74 -6.56 9.67
CA HIS A 52 7.75 -7.04 10.64
C HIS A 52 6.41 -7.37 9.96
N CYS A 53 5.90 -6.45 9.14
CA CYS A 53 4.67 -6.68 8.37
C CYS A 53 4.81 -7.87 7.42
N HIS A 54 5.96 -8.00 6.75
CA HIS A 54 6.26 -9.14 5.89
C HIS A 54 6.22 -10.45 6.68
N ALA A 55 6.89 -10.51 7.83
CA ALA A 55 6.93 -11.70 8.67
C ALA A 55 5.55 -12.08 9.22
N GLN A 56 4.74 -11.11 9.64
CA GLN A 56 3.37 -11.35 10.12
C GLN A 56 2.49 -11.93 9.00
N LEU A 57 2.54 -11.35 7.80
CA LEU A 57 1.76 -11.82 6.67
C LEU A 57 2.12 -13.26 6.28
N HIS A 58 3.42 -13.59 6.20
CA HIS A 58 3.92 -14.91 5.87
C HIS A 58 3.81 -15.91 7.03
N GLY A 59 3.64 -15.42 8.26
CA GLY A 59 3.38 -16.24 9.45
C GLY A 59 2.01 -16.90 9.46
N ILE A 60 1.05 -16.36 8.71
CA ILE A 60 -0.28 -16.98 8.57
C ILE A 60 -0.26 -17.95 7.38
N SER A 61 -0.40 -19.23 7.69
CA SER A 61 -0.31 -20.30 6.69
C SER A 61 -1.22 -20.09 5.49
N GLY A 62 -0.63 -19.97 4.30
CA GLY A 62 -1.35 -19.84 3.03
C GLY A 62 -1.95 -18.45 2.74
N LEU A 63 -1.79 -17.46 3.64
CA LEU A 63 -2.39 -16.14 3.43
C LEU A 63 -1.66 -15.35 2.33
N ALA A 64 -0.34 -15.32 2.36
CA ALA A 64 0.47 -14.69 1.31
C ALA A 64 0.25 -15.38 -0.04
N ASP A 65 0.22 -16.71 -0.06
CA ASP A 65 -0.05 -17.49 -1.29
C ASP A 65 -1.44 -17.19 -1.86
N ALA A 66 -2.44 -17.04 -1.00
CA ALA A 66 -3.81 -16.68 -1.43
C ALA A 66 -3.87 -15.29 -2.08
N ILE A 67 -3.11 -14.33 -1.57
CA ILE A 67 -2.99 -12.99 -2.16
C ILE A 67 -2.30 -13.07 -3.52
N VAL A 68 -1.16 -13.77 -3.59
CA VAL A 68 -0.40 -13.95 -4.85
C VAL A 68 -1.27 -14.63 -5.91
N GLU A 69 -1.96 -15.72 -5.57
CA GLU A 69 -2.88 -16.41 -6.48
C GLU A 69 -4.00 -15.48 -6.98
N ALA A 70 -4.61 -14.71 -6.09
CA ALA A 70 -5.69 -13.80 -6.46
C ALA A 70 -5.20 -12.70 -7.41
N VAL A 71 -4.02 -12.13 -7.16
CA VAL A 71 -3.48 -11.03 -7.96
C VAL A 71 -2.85 -11.52 -9.26
N GLU A 72 -1.96 -12.51 -9.22
CA GLU A 72 -1.17 -12.92 -10.38
C GLU A 72 -1.93 -13.86 -11.32
N VAL A 73 -2.80 -14.72 -10.78
CA VAL A 73 -3.54 -15.70 -11.59
C VAL A 73 -4.92 -15.20 -11.96
N ARG A 74 -5.64 -14.60 -11.01
CA ARG A 74 -7.01 -14.14 -11.22
C ARG A 74 -7.11 -12.67 -11.63
N ALA A 75 -6.00 -11.92 -11.58
CA ALA A 75 -5.94 -10.48 -11.87
C ALA A 75 -6.91 -9.63 -11.01
N VAL A 76 -7.08 -10.01 -9.75
CA VAL A 76 -7.93 -9.30 -8.81
C VAL A 76 -7.32 -7.93 -8.49
N PRO A 77 -8.09 -6.83 -8.53
CA PRO A 77 -7.61 -5.52 -8.12
C PRO A 77 -7.11 -5.55 -6.68
N PHE A 78 -5.90 -5.02 -6.47
CA PHE A 78 -5.23 -4.98 -5.18
C PHE A 78 -4.88 -3.54 -4.79
N MET A 79 -5.08 -3.21 -3.53
CA MET A 79 -4.70 -1.93 -2.95
C MET A 79 -3.88 -2.14 -1.68
N GLY A 80 -2.64 -1.70 -1.68
CA GLY A 80 -1.82 -1.58 -0.47
C GLY A 80 -1.98 -0.20 0.18
N ILE A 81 -2.03 -0.17 1.52
CA ILE A 81 -2.08 1.07 2.29
C ILE A 81 -0.85 1.15 3.19
N CYS A 82 -0.07 2.24 3.08
CA CYS A 82 1.16 2.48 3.83
C CYS A 82 2.16 1.32 3.63
N VAL A 83 2.55 0.58 4.67
CA VAL A 83 3.47 -0.57 4.52
C VAL A 83 2.90 -1.65 3.59
N GLY A 84 1.57 -1.83 3.56
CA GLY A 84 0.93 -2.72 2.59
C GLY A 84 1.17 -2.30 1.13
N MET A 85 1.26 -1.00 0.83
CA MET A 85 1.70 -0.51 -0.48
C MET A 85 3.21 -0.75 -0.68
N GLN A 86 4.02 -0.52 0.35
CA GLN A 86 5.46 -0.73 0.25
C GLN A 86 5.80 -2.18 -0.10
N MET A 87 5.04 -3.16 0.40
CA MET A 87 5.24 -4.59 0.08
C MET A 87 5.02 -4.94 -1.40
N LEU A 88 4.47 -4.05 -2.23
CA LEU A 88 4.38 -4.24 -3.69
C LEU A 88 5.73 -4.13 -4.39
N ALA A 89 6.72 -3.46 -3.76
CA ALA A 89 8.06 -3.27 -4.30
C ALA A 89 8.83 -4.59 -4.41
N LEU A 90 10.00 -4.55 -5.06
CA LEU A 90 10.92 -5.69 -5.13
C LEU A 90 11.43 -6.06 -3.73
N ARG A 91 11.82 -5.05 -2.95
CA ARG A 91 12.38 -5.22 -1.59
C ARG A 91 12.35 -3.92 -0.79
N GLY A 92 12.53 -4.05 0.52
CA GLY A 92 12.74 -2.95 1.44
C GLY A 92 14.04 -3.09 2.23
N PHE A 93 14.60 -1.95 2.68
CA PHE A 93 15.88 -1.88 3.41
C PHE A 93 15.70 -1.34 4.85
N GLU A 94 14.53 -1.50 5.42
CA GLU A 94 14.27 -1.11 6.80
C GLU A 94 14.81 -2.15 7.77
N TYR A 95 15.84 -1.80 8.53
CA TYR A 95 16.62 -2.65 9.45
C TYR A 95 17.41 -3.76 8.75
N GLU A 96 16.81 -4.45 7.80
CA GLU A 96 17.39 -5.52 7.01
C GLU A 96 16.81 -5.52 5.59
N GLU A 97 17.47 -6.19 4.67
CA GLU A 97 16.93 -6.40 3.33
C GLU A 97 15.85 -7.47 3.39
N THR A 98 14.63 -7.10 2.99
CA THR A 98 13.46 -7.98 2.99
C THR A 98 12.77 -7.90 1.64
N ASP A 99 12.49 -9.04 1.02
CA ASP A 99 11.77 -9.09 -0.26
C ASP A 99 10.32 -8.65 -0.09
N GLY A 100 9.79 -7.99 -1.13
CA GLY A 100 8.37 -7.70 -1.28
C GLY A 100 7.70 -8.67 -2.25
N PHE A 101 6.48 -8.33 -2.72
CA PHE A 101 5.80 -9.11 -3.74
C PHE A 101 6.44 -8.99 -5.13
N GLY A 102 7.24 -7.97 -5.38
CA GLY A 102 7.92 -7.76 -6.66
C GLY A 102 7.00 -7.30 -7.80
N TRP A 103 5.81 -6.81 -7.50
CA TRP A 103 4.84 -6.39 -8.52
C TRP A 103 5.13 -5.01 -9.10
N ILE A 104 5.86 -4.18 -8.35
CA ILE A 104 6.31 -2.86 -8.79
C ILE A 104 7.83 -2.85 -8.82
N ASN A 105 8.40 -2.42 -9.95
CA ASN A 105 9.84 -2.25 -10.09
C ASN A 105 10.31 -1.02 -9.29
N ALA A 106 10.42 -1.19 -8.00
CA ALA A 106 10.80 -0.18 -7.03
C ALA A 106 11.46 -0.82 -5.81
N GLU A 107 12.13 -0.01 -5.00
CA GLU A 107 12.72 -0.40 -3.73
C GLU A 107 12.29 0.58 -2.63
N ILE A 108 12.18 0.08 -1.40
CA ILE A 108 11.81 0.92 -0.25
C ILE A 108 13.08 1.38 0.47
N HIS A 109 13.31 2.69 0.43
CA HIS A 109 14.45 3.35 1.05
C HIS A 109 14.01 4.39 2.07
N LYS A 110 14.88 4.64 3.06
CA LYS A 110 14.65 5.74 4.01
C LYS A 110 14.63 7.07 3.26
N ILE A 111 13.69 7.94 3.63
CA ILE A 111 13.64 9.31 3.13
C ILE A 111 14.92 10.04 3.53
N ALA A 112 15.57 10.67 2.56
CA ALA A 112 16.77 11.46 2.74
C ALA A 112 16.59 12.77 1.98
N PRO A 113 15.95 13.80 2.60
CA PRO A 113 15.73 15.08 1.94
C PRO A 113 17.06 15.75 1.59
N SER A 114 17.08 16.46 0.47
CA SER A 114 18.26 17.29 0.09
C SER A 114 18.40 18.50 0.99
N ASP A 115 17.30 19.03 1.51
CA ASP A 115 17.28 20.06 2.56
C ASP A 115 17.35 19.41 3.95
N PRO A 116 18.47 19.57 4.67
CA PRO A 116 18.65 18.96 5.99
C PRO A 116 17.75 19.55 7.08
N THR A 117 17.02 20.63 6.81
CA THR A 117 16.06 21.21 7.75
C THR A 117 14.71 20.50 7.74
N LEU A 118 14.44 19.70 6.71
CA LEU A 118 13.22 18.91 6.63
C LEU A 118 13.29 17.69 7.56
N PRO A 119 12.28 17.51 8.42
CA PRO A 119 12.29 16.40 9.36
C PRO A 119 11.97 15.05 8.69
N VAL A 120 12.50 13.97 9.26
CA VAL A 120 12.07 12.61 8.95
C VAL A 120 11.53 12.00 10.25
N PRO A 121 10.28 11.54 10.28
CA PRO A 121 9.36 11.25 9.16
C PRO A 121 8.84 12.50 8.44
N HIS A 122 8.52 12.34 7.13
CA HIS A 122 7.61 13.24 6.43
C HIS A 122 6.24 13.11 7.09
N MET A 123 5.82 14.15 7.80
CA MET A 123 4.56 14.15 8.56
C MET A 123 3.83 15.46 8.32
N GLY A 124 2.61 15.37 7.77
CA GLY A 124 1.76 16.53 7.54
C GLY A 124 1.03 16.47 6.21
N TRP A 125 0.31 17.55 5.92
CA TRP A 125 -0.34 17.76 4.63
C TRP A 125 0.67 18.19 3.58
N ASN A 126 0.61 17.56 2.40
CA ASN A 126 1.44 17.92 1.26
C ASN A 126 0.66 17.73 -0.03
N ASP A 127 1.11 18.40 -1.08
CA ASP A 127 0.45 18.42 -2.38
C ASP A 127 0.71 17.12 -3.14
N LEU A 128 -0.34 16.60 -3.74
CA LEU A 128 -0.24 15.47 -4.66
C LEU A 128 0.08 15.97 -6.07
N VAL A 129 1.04 15.37 -6.72
CA VAL A 129 1.34 15.56 -8.14
C VAL A 129 0.94 14.31 -8.90
N ILE A 130 0.02 14.45 -9.85
CA ILE A 130 -0.44 13.32 -10.70
C ILE A 130 0.49 13.23 -11.91
N ASP A 131 1.19 12.10 -12.03
CA ASP A 131 2.13 11.81 -13.13
C ASP A 131 1.42 11.24 -14.37
N ALA A 132 0.42 10.39 -14.13
CA ALA A 132 -0.33 9.74 -15.21
C ALA A 132 -1.81 9.62 -14.87
N PRO A 133 -2.71 9.81 -15.84
CA PRO A 133 -4.14 9.61 -15.62
C PRO A 133 -4.43 8.11 -15.39
N HIS A 134 -5.22 7.81 -14.35
CA HIS A 134 -5.66 6.44 -14.08
C HIS A 134 -7.04 6.47 -13.38
N PRO A 135 -7.94 5.53 -13.66
CA PRO A 135 -9.27 5.50 -13.03
C PRO A 135 -9.28 5.51 -11.50
N VAL A 136 -8.23 4.95 -10.85
CA VAL A 136 -8.11 4.95 -9.38
C VAL A 136 -7.92 6.36 -8.80
N LEU A 137 -7.49 7.33 -9.63
CA LEU A 137 -7.29 8.73 -9.26
C LEU A 137 -8.46 9.63 -9.66
N ASN A 138 -9.58 9.06 -10.15
CA ASN A 138 -10.74 9.85 -10.54
C ASN A 138 -11.25 10.68 -9.36
N GLY A 139 -11.41 11.99 -9.58
CA GLY A 139 -11.81 12.95 -8.55
C GLY A 139 -10.65 13.60 -7.80
N LEU A 140 -9.41 13.22 -8.11
CA LEU A 140 -8.19 13.87 -7.61
C LEU A 140 -7.51 14.68 -8.70
N ALA A 141 -6.88 15.79 -8.32
CA ALA A 141 -6.11 16.66 -9.19
C ALA A 141 -4.74 16.98 -8.59
N THR A 142 -3.78 17.34 -9.42
CA THR A 142 -2.52 17.90 -8.94
C THR A 142 -2.80 19.16 -8.11
N GLY A 143 -2.20 19.23 -6.92
CA GLY A 143 -2.44 20.27 -5.92
C GLY A 143 -3.48 19.87 -4.84
N ASP A 144 -4.15 18.72 -4.98
CA ASP A 144 -4.95 18.19 -3.88
C ASP A 144 -4.04 17.75 -2.72
N HIS A 145 -4.50 18.01 -1.50
CA HIS A 145 -3.70 17.72 -0.31
C HIS A 145 -3.96 16.33 0.22
N THR A 146 -2.87 15.63 0.54
CA THR A 146 -2.89 14.32 1.19
C THR A 146 -2.08 14.38 2.49
N TYR A 147 -2.53 13.69 3.54
CA TYR A 147 -1.79 13.62 4.79
C TYR A 147 -0.79 12.47 4.76
N PHE A 148 0.48 12.81 4.96
CA PHE A 148 1.58 11.87 4.99
C PHE A 148 2.05 11.61 6.41
N VAL A 149 2.48 10.38 6.70
CA VAL A 149 3.19 10.00 7.92
C VAL A 149 4.08 8.79 7.62
N HIS A 150 5.31 9.04 7.17
CA HIS A 150 6.22 7.96 6.78
C HIS A 150 7.69 8.39 6.86
N SER A 151 8.58 7.44 7.17
CA SER A 151 10.04 7.60 7.12
C SER A 151 10.68 6.88 5.94
N TRP A 152 9.90 6.02 5.25
CA TRP A 152 10.36 5.19 4.15
C TRP A 152 9.54 5.47 2.91
N GLN A 153 10.17 5.51 1.76
CA GLN A 153 9.57 5.86 0.47
C GLN A 153 9.85 4.80 -0.57
N MET A 154 8.93 4.68 -1.52
CA MET A 154 9.10 3.85 -2.71
C MET A 154 9.94 4.61 -3.73
N LYS A 155 11.13 4.09 -4.00
CA LYS A 155 12.06 4.63 -5.01
C LYS A 155 11.89 3.82 -6.29
N MET A 156 11.32 4.47 -7.31
CA MET A 156 10.97 3.82 -8.56
C MET A 156 12.20 3.44 -9.38
N GLY A 157 12.30 2.17 -9.78
CA GLY A 157 13.21 1.70 -10.82
C GLY A 157 12.63 1.93 -12.23
N ASP A 158 11.29 1.88 -12.33
CA ASP A 158 10.55 2.22 -13.56
C ASP A 158 9.55 3.34 -13.28
N PRO A 159 9.85 4.59 -13.67
CA PRO A 159 8.95 5.72 -13.46
C PRO A 159 7.58 5.59 -14.16
N SER A 160 7.44 4.74 -15.17
CA SER A 160 6.17 4.55 -15.87
C SER A 160 5.10 3.88 -15.02
N GLN A 161 5.50 3.20 -13.94
CA GLN A 161 4.60 2.57 -12.97
C GLN A 161 4.11 3.56 -11.89
N ARG A 162 4.63 4.80 -11.86
CA ARG A 162 4.21 5.81 -10.88
C ARG A 162 3.01 6.60 -11.41
N LEU A 163 1.91 6.58 -10.68
CA LEU A 163 0.69 7.33 -11.02
C LEU A 163 0.68 8.73 -10.40
N ALA A 164 1.23 8.86 -9.20
CA ALA A 164 1.31 10.11 -8.48
C ALA A 164 2.49 10.11 -7.51
N HIS A 165 2.92 11.30 -7.11
CA HIS A 165 3.95 11.49 -6.08
C HIS A 165 3.68 12.76 -5.28
N CYS A 166 4.44 12.97 -4.23
CA CYS A 166 4.59 14.26 -3.59
C CYS A 166 6.08 14.61 -3.49
N ASP A 167 6.40 15.89 -3.62
CA ASP A 167 7.76 16.39 -3.44
C ASP A 167 8.04 16.60 -1.95
N TYR A 168 9.11 16.01 -1.48
CA TYR A 168 9.64 16.20 -0.14
C TYR A 168 11.16 16.31 -0.24
N ALA A 169 11.60 17.48 -0.74
CA ALA A 169 12.94 17.73 -1.26
C ALA A 169 14.05 17.63 -0.22
#